data_60ffe5dd754e2459dcc4bc953b295be3
#
_entry.id   60ffe5dd754e2459dcc4bc953b295be3
#
_cell.length_a   1.000
_cell.length_b   1.000
_cell.length_c   1.000
_cell.angle_alpha   90.00
_cell.angle_beta   90.00
_cell.angle_gamma   90.00
#
_symmetry.space_group_name_H-M   'P 1'
#
loop_
_entity.id
_entity.type
_entity.pdbx_description
1 polymer ?
#
loop_
_entity_poly.entity_id
_entity_poly.type
_entity_poly.pdbx_seq_one_letter_code
_entity_poly.pdbx_strand_id
1 'polypeptide(L)'
;MFKFFWRCYFLSSNDLDKLTVNELKEIAKDLEIKGVYKYKKNELIEEIKKVSPMHIEKNGVVLREKIVPKSGKSKPEGINIEENSNRVESFQGDKIEDRRKEQDNNKQEENKREKLREMINESDTAKGVLEIIENNNYGFLRGKNYLTGPDDIYVSPSQIRRFNLQTGDEVEGKVRTPKEGEKFKALLYVQKVNGENPEKAVRRRPFENLTPIYPQERIKLENSSSDLSSRLMDIISPIGKGQRGIVVAPPKAGKTTLLKKIAQSISINHPDMKLIVLLIDERPEEVTDMQRSINGEVIYSTFDEEPEHHTKVAYMVLERAKRMVEQGQNVVILLDSLTRLARAYNLTINPTGRTLSGGLDPGALIMPKKFFGAARNIEEGGSLTILATALVETGSRMDDMIFEEFKGTGNMEVHLNRKLQERRIFPAIDIYRSGTRKENLLLSEKEYEASFNIRRLLYDENNTQNVTEQLINMLCKTKNNDEFVEVISKIDLSKEKNR
;
A
#
# COMPACT_ATOMS: atom_id res chain seq x y z
N MET A 1 2.29 20.58 -19.69
CA MET A 1 3.49 19.95 -20.28
C MET A 1 3.45 18.40 -20.30
N PHE A 2 2.52 17.72 -19.61
CA PHE A 2 2.45 16.24 -19.53
C PHE A 2 1.60 15.54 -20.64
N LYS A 3 0.93 16.25 -21.52
CA LYS A 3 0.07 15.66 -22.58
C LYS A 3 0.82 15.24 -23.86
N PHE A 4 2.06 15.66 -24.07
CA PHE A 4 2.83 15.38 -25.29
C PHE A 4 3.76 14.17 -25.18
N PHE A 5 4.26 13.82 -23.99
CA PHE A 5 5.19 12.70 -23.78
C PHE A 5 4.57 11.31 -24.10
N TRP A 6 3.26 11.16 -23.95
CA TRP A 6 2.55 9.91 -24.25
C TRP A 6 2.32 9.66 -25.76
N ARG A 7 2.42 10.72 -26.58
CA ARG A 7 2.16 10.61 -28.03
C ARG A 7 3.33 10.01 -28.81
N CYS A 8 4.56 10.14 -28.31
CA CYS A 8 5.76 9.62 -28.98
C CYS A 8 5.99 8.11 -28.82
N TYR A 9 5.37 7.47 -27.82
CA TYR A 9 5.59 6.04 -27.52
C TYR A 9 4.68 5.07 -28.31
N PHE A 10 3.64 5.56 -29.01
CA PHE A 10 2.62 4.72 -29.67
C PHE A 10 2.39 5.05 -31.15
N LEU A 11 3.26 5.81 -31.80
CA LEU A 11 3.10 6.10 -33.23
C LEU A 11 3.66 4.96 -34.08
N SER A 12 2.80 4.35 -34.91
CA SER A 12 3.21 3.40 -35.95
C SER A 12 3.92 4.14 -37.08
N SER A 13 4.72 3.40 -37.88
CA SER A 13 5.42 3.97 -39.06
C SER A 13 4.47 4.72 -40.03
N ASN A 14 3.21 4.30 -40.11
CA ASN A 14 2.19 4.91 -40.99
C ASN A 14 1.59 6.21 -40.41
N ASP A 15 1.77 6.47 -39.11
CA ASP A 15 1.23 7.68 -38.49
C ASP A 15 2.17 8.87 -38.60
N LEU A 16 3.49 8.63 -38.75
CA LEU A 16 4.48 9.69 -38.97
C LEU A 16 4.29 10.39 -40.33
N ASP A 17 3.83 9.66 -41.34
CA ASP A 17 3.60 10.22 -42.67
C ASP A 17 2.42 11.20 -42.72
N LYS A 18 1.47 11.08 -41.77
CA LYS A 18 0.28 11.94 -41.64
C LYS A 18 0.55 13.25 -40.88
N LEU A 19 1.68 13.37 -40.18
CA LEU A 19 2.01 14.54 -39.38
C LEU A 19 2.54 15.70 -40.24
N THR A 20 2.31 16.92 -39.76
CA THR A 20 2.86 18.15 -40.38
C THR A 20 4.36 18.28 -40.09
N VAL A 21 5.07 19.06 -40.92
CA VAL A 21 6.53 19.30 -40.72
C VAL A 21 6.84 19.93 -39.36
N ASN A 22 5.93 20.76 -38.82
CA ASN A 22 6.12 21.39 -37.53
C ASN A 22 5.99 20.37 -36.37
N GLU A 23 5.02 19.48 -36.44
CA GLU A 23 4.84 18.40 -35.46
C GLU A 23 6.02 17.41 -35.46
N LEU A 24 6.52 17.06 -36.66
CA LEU A 24 7.72 16.24 -36.80
C LEU A 24 8.98 16.90 -36.24
N LYS A 25 9.12 18.22 -36.35
CA LYS A 25 10.21 18.97 -35.75
C LYS A 25 10.14 19.05 -34.22
N GLU A 26 8.94 19.08 -33.65
CA GLU A 26 8.77 18.98 -32.19
C GLU A 26 9.16 17.58 -31.68
N ILE A 27 8.68 16.53 -32.34
CA ILE A 27 9.04 15.14 -32.00
C ILE A 27 10.56 14.92 -32.12
N ALA A 28 11.19 15.44 -33.16
CA ALA A 28 12.63 15.33 -33.35
C ALA A 28 13.47 16.11 -32.32
N LYS A 29 12.95 17.23 -31.81
CA LYS A 29 13.54 17.95 -30.66
C LYS A 29 13.44 17.17 -29.36
N ASP A 30 12.29 16.57 -29.11
CA ASP A 30 12.06 15.74 -27.90
C ASP A 30 12.93 14.47 -27.90
N LEU A 31 13.32 13.99 -29.10
CA LEU A 31 14.27 12.88 -29.30
C LEU A 31 15.74 13.33 -29.36
N GLU A 32 16.03 14.59 -29.03
CA GLU A 32 17.39 15.20 -29.02
C GLU A 32 18.14 15.10 -30.37
N ILE A 33 17.44 15.04 -31.49
CA ILE A 33 18.06 15.00 -32.82
C ILE A 33 18.66 16.36 -33.15
N LYS A 34 19.98 16.40 -33.39
CA LYS A 34 20.69 17.63 -33.71
C LYS A 34 20.44 18.09 -35.13
N GLY A 35 20.24 19.42 -35.32
CA GLY A 35 20.12 19.99 -36.66
C GLY A 35 18.72 19.88 -37.30
N VAL A 36 17.67 19.74 -36.54
CA VAL A 36 16.26 19.53 -36.94
C VAL A 36 15.76 20.49 -38.04
N TYR A 37 16.30 21.72 -38.10
CA TYR A 37 15.89 22.74 -39.08
C TYR A 37 16.44 22.55 -40.49
N LYS A 38 17.43 21.65 -40.68
CA LYS A 38 18.09 21.40 -41.97
C LYS A 38 17.41 20.28 -42.78
N TYR A 39 16.55 19.48 -42.15
CA TYR A 39 15.93 18.32 -42.77
C TYR A 39 14.62 18.65 -43.45
N LYS A 40 14.34 18.05 -44.60
CA LYS A 40 13.04 18.00 -45.25
C LYS A 40 12.15 16.96 -44.59
N LYS A 41 10.83 16.97 -44.84
CA LYS A 41 9.85 16.10 -44.19
C LYS A 41 10.26 14.64 -44.17
N ASN A 42 10.67 14.10 -45.32
CA ASN A 42 11.02 12.68 -45.46
C ASN A 42 12.31 12.31 -44.73
N GLU A 43 13.31 13.19 -44.77
CA GLU A 43 14.58 13.03 -44.05
C GLU A 43 14.37 13.08 -42.52
N LEU A 44 13.44 13.94 -42.05
CA LEU A 44 13.09 14.04 -40.66
C LEU A 44 12.38 12.78 -40.13
N ILE A 45 11.52 12.19 -40.95
CA ILE A 45 10.85 10.93 -40.65
C ILE A 45 11.87 9.78 -40.58
N GLU A 46 12.86 9.72 -41.48
CA GLU A 46 13.92 8.71 -41.42
C GLU A 46 14.81 8.85 -40.18
N GLU A 47 15.19 10.06 -39.80
CA GLU A 47 15.97 10.30 -38.58
C GLU A 47 15.19 9.98 -37.30
N ILE A 48 13.90 10.31 -37.26
CA ILE A 48 13.00 9.91 -36.18
C ILE A 48 12.88 8.38 -36.09
N LYS A 49 12.77 7.68 -37.23
CA LYS A 49 12.71 6.21 -37.31
C LYS A 49 14.01 5.53 -36.84
N LYS A 50 15.17 6.16 -36.99
CA LYS A 50 16.46 5.63 -36.53
C LYS A 50 16.63 5.71 -35.00
N VAL A 51 16.06 6.72 -34.36
CA VAL A 51 16.22 7.00 -32.92
C VAL A 51 15.08 6.43 -32.08
N SER A 52 13.87 6.29 -32.66
CA SER A 52 12.70 5.76 -31.98
C SER A 52 12.63 4.22 -32.06
N PRO A 53 12.41 3.50 -30.93
CA PRO A 53 12.20 2.05 -30.95
C PRO A 53 10.88 1.72 -31.66
N MET A 54 10.95 1.16 -32.88
CA MET A 54 9.77 0.78 -33.64
C MET A 54 9.15 -0.54 -33.12
N HIS A 55 7.84 -0.57 -32.99
CA HIS A 55 7.06 -1.79 -32.83
C HIS A 55 6.76 -2.41 -34.21
N ILE A 56 7.22 -3.63 -34.44
CA ILE A 56 6.87 -4.41 -35.63
C ILE A 56 5.83 -5.46 -35.20
N GLU A 57 4.61 -5.34 -35.69
CA GLU A 57 3.59 -6.38 -35.50
C GLU A 57 3.82 -7.50 -36.56
N LYS A 58 4.10 -8.71 -36.09
CA LYS A 58 3.95 -9.95 -36.87
C LYS A 58 3.15 -10.92 -36.00
N ASN A 59 1.99 -11.29 -36.51
CA ASN A 59 1.11 -12.34 -35.95
C ASN A 59 0.67 -12.16 -34.49
N GLY A 60 0.26 -10.93 -34.09
CA GLY A 60 -0.36 -10.70 -32.79
C GLY A 60 0.55 -10.82 -31.56
N VAL A 61 1.88 -10.88 -31.75
CA VAL A 61 2.87 -10.94 -30.65
C VAL A 61 3.82 -9.75 -30.77
N VAL A 62 3.91 -8.94 -29.72
CA VAL A 62 4.83 -7.79 -29.61
C VAL A 62 6.19 -8.28 -29.14
N LEU A 63 7.19 -8.30 -30.02
CA LEU A 63 8.58 -8.62 -29.66
C LEU A 63 9.38 -7.33 -29.48
N ARG A 64 10.02 -7.17 -28.31
CA ARG A 64 11.01 -6.11 -28.03
C ARG A 64 12.40 -6.60 -28.43
N GLU A 65 12.99 -6.06 -29.47
CA GLU A 65 14.43 -6.21 -29.73
C GLU A 65 15.23 -5.10 -29.02
N LYS A 66 16.22 -5.53 -28.23
CA LYS A 66 17.24 -4.62 -27.68
C LYS A 66 18.29 -4.35 -28.74
N ILE A 67 18.38 -3.14 -29.23
CA ILE A 67 19.49 -2.70 -30.06
C ILE A 67 20.70 -2.43 -29.18
N VAL A 68 21.72 -3.27 -29.30
CA VAL A 68 23.06 -3.04 -28.76
C VAL A 68 23.82 -2.21 -29.80
N PRO A 69 24.42 -1.05 -29.45
CA PRO A 69 25.20 -0.29 -30.40
C PRO A 69 26.47 -1.06 -30.76
N LYS A 70 26.57 -1.49 -32.00
CA LYS A 70 27.82 -2.04 -32.59
C LYS A 70 28.75 -0.88 -32.90
N SER A 71 29.87 -0.80 -32.18
CA SER A 71 31.03 -0.01 -32.62
C SER A 71 31.65 -0.69 -33.83
N GLY A 72 31.33 -0.21 -35.02
CA GLY A 72 31.91 -0.67 -36.25
C GLY A 72 33.26 -0.01 -36.50
N LYS A 73 34.33 -0.77 -36.44
CA LYS A 73 35.56 -0.50 -37.20
C LYS A 73 35.56 -1.43 -38.39
N SER A 74 35.25 -0.92 -39.57
CA SER A 74 35.54 -1.56 -40.86
C SER A 74 36.99 -1.27 -41.21
N LYS A 75 37.77 -2.33 -41.47
CA LYS A 75 39.01 -2.31 -42.18
C LYS A 75 38.71 -2.27 -43.68
N PRO A 76 39.44 -1.55 -44.50
CA PRO A 76 39.62 -1.89 -45.92
C PRO A 76 40.88 -2.73 -46.12
N GLU A 77 40.75 -3.69 -47.04
CA GLU A 77 41.82 -4.52 -47.53
C GLU A 77 42.84 -3.78 -48.39
N GLY A 78 44.05 -4.22 -48.24
CA GLY A 78 45.18 -4.41 -49.05
C GLY A 78 45.64 -3.39 -50.12
N ILE A 79 46.86 -2.98 -49.98
CA ILE A 79 47.87 -2.92 -51.06
C ILE A 79 49.25 -2.96 -50.42
N ASN A 80 50.12 -3.84 -50.94
CA ASN A 80 51.55 -3.99 -50.66
C ASN A 80 52.36 -2.75 -51.08
N ILE A 81 53.49 -2.51 -50.43
CA ILE A 81 54.84 -2.49 -50.99
C ILE A 81 55.77 -1.52 -50.25
N GLU A 82 56.93 -2.08 -49.83
CA GLU A 82 58.29 -1.58 -49.67
C GLU A 82 58.66 -0.55 -48.61
N GLU A 83 59.53 -1.07 -47.75
CA GLU A 83 60.76 -0.53 -47.16
C GLU A 83 60.96 1.01 -47.11
N ASN A 84 61.08 1.55 -45.90
CA ASN A 84 62.29 2.26 -45.56
C ASN A 84 62.47 2.36 -44.03
N SER A 85 63.58 1.86 -43.61
CA SER A 85 64.18 1.98 -42.29
C SER A 85 64.43 3.43 -41.85
N ASN A 86 64.41 3.63 -40.54
CA ASN A 86 64.88 4.74 -39.71
C ASN A 86 63.86 5.75 -39.23
N ARG A 87 63.38 5.45 -38.00
CA ARG A 87 63.31 6.38 -36.84
C ARG A 87 62.58 5.67 -35.69
N VAL A 88 63.38 4.98 -34.90
CA VAL A 88 63.01 4.59 -33.53
C VAL A 88 63.66 5.64 -32.65
N GLU A 89 62.81 6.45 -31.98
CA GLU A 89 63.05 7.15 -30.70
C GLU A 89 62.04 8.26 -30.57
N SER A 90 60.94 8.04 -29.82
CA SER A 90 60.20 9.00 -28.99
C SER A 90 58.74 8.58 -28.61
N PHE A 91 58.41 7.32 -28.50
CA PHE A 91 57.06 6.87 -28.12
C PHE A 91 57.01 6.00 -26.82
N GLN A 92 57.97 6.14 -25.92
CA GLN A 92 57.93 5.40 -24.62
C GLN A 92 57.59 6.28 -23.40
N GLY A 93 57.50 7.63 -23.52
CA GLY A 93 57.16 8.52 -22.41
C GLY A 93 55.66 8.52 -22.05
N ASP A 94 54.78 8.61 -23.02
CA ASP A 94 53.34 8.85 -22.78
C ASP A 94 52.57 7.60 -22.23
N LYS A 95 53.00 6.38 -22.59
CA LYS A 95 52.37 5.16 -22.09
C LYS A 95 52.70 4.84 -20.62
N ILE A 96 53.75 5.38 -20.06
CA ILE A 96 54.18 5.18 -18.68
C ILE A 96 53.46 6.17 -17.75
N GLU A 97 53.19 7.39 -18.19
CA GLU A 97 52.41 8.37 -17.42
C GLU A 97 50.92 8.02 -17.32
N ASP A 98 50.32 7.54 -18.40
CA ASP A 98 48.91 7.08 -18.37
C ASP A 98 48.72 5.86 -17.48
N ARG A 99 49.62 4.89 -17.50
CA ARG A 99 49.59 3.75 -16.57
C ARG A 99 49.85 4.14 -15.11
N ARG A 100 50.65 5.15 -14.82
CA ARG A 100 50.82 5.66 -13.45
C ARG A 100 49.60 6.41 -12.97
N LYS A 101 48.93 7.22 -13.82
CA LYS A 101 47.67 7.90 -13.49
C LYS A 101 46.51 6.92 -13.28
N GLU A 102 46.45 5.84 -14.04
CA GLU A 102 45.46 4.77 -13.81
C GLU A 102 45.73 3.97 -12.52
N GLN A 103 47.01 3.70 -12.19
CA GLN A 103 47.36 3.03 -10.94
C GLN A 103 47.16 3.93 -9.70
N ASP A 104 47.43 5.23 -9.80
CA ASP A 104 47.17 6.17 -8.70
C ASP A 104 45.68 6.41 -8.49
N ASN A 105 44.89 6.46 -9.55
CA ASN A 105 43.43 6.55 -9.48
C ASN A 105 42.83 5.27 -8.86
N ASN A 106 43.30 4.09 -9.24
CA ASN A 106 42.85 2.81 -8.65
C ASN A 106 43.21 2.72 -7.16
N LYS A 107 44.41 3.11 -6.75
CA LYS A 107 44.81 3.15 -5.33
C LYS A 107 44.01 4.16 -4.52
N GLN A 108 43.67 5.31 -5.11
CA GLN A 108 42.80 6.29 -4.44
C GLN A 108 41.36 5.80 -4.30
N GLU A 109 40.84 5.05 -5.27
CA GLU A 109 39.52 4.42 -5.17
C GLU A 109 39.50 3.27 -4.17
N GLU A 110 40.55 2.44 -4.11
CA GLU A 110 40.66 1.38 -3.10
C GLU A 110 40.75 1.95 -1.68
N ASN A 111 41.57 2.96 -1.44
CA ASN A 111 41.65 3.65 -0.16
C ASN A 111 40.32 4.33 0.25
N LYS A 112 39.58 4.89 -0.71
CA LYS A 112 38.22 5.41 -0.45
C LYS A 112 37.23 4.33 -0.10
N ARG A 113 37.33 3.16 -0.74
CA ARG A 113 36.48 1.98 -0.47
C ARG A 113 36.78 1.37 0.89
N GLU A 114 38.05 1.28 1.29
CA GLU A 114 38.45 0.80 2.62
C GLU A 114 37.97 1.74 3.74
N LYS A 115 38.23 3.03 3.63
CA LYS A 115 37.72 4.03 4.57
C LYS A 115 36.18 4.00 4.70
N LEU A 116 35.49 3.79 3.57
CA LEU A 116 34.04 3.68 3.59
C LEU A 116 33.59 2.38 4.30
N ARG A 117 34.30 1.26 4.12
CA ARG A 117 34.03 -0.01 4.82
C ARG A 117 34.27 0.14 6.32
N GLU A 118 35.35 0.75 6.75
CA GLU A 118 35.62 1.05 8.16
C GLU A 118 34.53 1.92 8.78
N MET A 119 34.17 3.02 8.12
CA MET A 119 33.06 3.88 8.55
C MET A 119 31.73 3.14 8.65
N ILE A 120 31.43 2.22 7.73
CA ILE A 120 30.21 1.41 7.75
C ILE A 120 30.24 0.42 8.93
N ASN A 121 31.38 -0.19 9.21
CA ASN A 121 31.51 -1.17 10.31
C ASN A 121 31.40 -0.49 11.68
N GLU A 122 31.93 0.69 11.85
CA GLU A 122 31.87 1.47 13.09
C GLU A 122 30.55 2.23 13.30
N SER A 123 29.71 2.34 12.26
CA SER A 123 28.48 3.14 12.32
C SER A 123 27.33 2.36 12.96
N ASP A 124 26.45 3.09 13.65
CA ASP A 124 25.21 2.59 14.23
C ASP A 124 24.28 2.04 13.16
N THR A 125 23.45 1.08 13.55
CA THR A 125 22.31 0.62 12.71
C THR A 125 21.06 1.32 13.15
N ALA A 126 20.31 1.86 12.20
CA ALA A 126 19.02 2.49 12.47
C ALA A 126 17.97 1.99 11.47
N LYS A 127 16.70 2.14 11.89
CA LYS A 127 15.54 1.67 11.16
C LYS A 127 14.46 2.76 11.21
N GLY A 128 13.76 2.97 10.11
CA GLY A 128 12.64 3.91 10.04
C GLY A 128 11.85 3.78 8.75
N VAL A 129 10.69 4.42 8.69
CA VAL A 129 9.83 4.42 7.51
C VAL A 129 10.14 5.64 6.65
N LEU A 130 10.46 5.41 5.39
CA LEU A 130 10.85 6.45 4.46
C LEU A 130 9.67 7.34 4.09
N GLU A 131 9.86 8.63 4.21
CA GLU A 131 9.06 9.66 3.59
C GLU A 131 9.93 10.43 2.59
N ILE A 132 9.55 10.42 1.32
CA ILE A 132 10.19 11.22 0.27
C ILE A 132 9.53 12.59 0.23
N ILE A 133 10.32 13.65 0.32
CA ILE A 133 9.83 15.03 0.24
C ILE A 133 9.60 15.38 -1.23
N GLU A 134 8.36 15.68 -1.57
CA GLU A 134 7.97 16.12 -2.89
C GLU A 134 8.78 17.37 -3.26
N ASN A 135 9.21 17.48 -4.51
CA ASN A 135 10.04 18.54 -5.08
C ASN A 135 11.56 18.46 -4.86
N ASN A 136 12.07 17.67 -3.90
CA ASN A 136 13.51 17.67 -3.59
C ASN A 136 14.23 16.34 -3.87
N ASN A 137 13.49 15.29 -4.21
CA ASN A 137 13.99 13.92 -4.47
C ASN A 137 14.85 13.31 -3.34
N TYR A 138 14.89 13.91 -2.14
CA TYR A 138 15.46 13.29 -0.94
C TYR A 138 14.36 12.90 0.04
N GLY A 139 14.69 12.13 1.05
CA GLY A 139 13.72 11.69 2.05
C GLY A 139 14.29 11.64 3.44
N PHE A 140 13.41 11.30 4.38
CA PHE A 140 13.75 11.03 5.77
C PHE A 140 13.16 9.69 6.22
N LEU A 141 13.93 8.94 7.00
CA LEU A 141 13.37 7.82 7.75
C LEU A 141 12.71 8.38 9.00
N ARG A 142 11.40 8.19 9.07
CA ARG A 142 10.56 8.65 10.18
C ARG A 142 10.51 7.57 11.27
N GLY A 143 10.50 8.03 12.50
CA GLY A 143 10.39 7.17 13.67
C GLY A 143 8.94 6.98 14.13
N LYS A 144 8.66 7.40 15.36
CA LYS A 144 7.38 7.23 16.03
C LYS A 144 6.21 7.84 15.24
N ASN A 145 5.14 7.06 15.05
CA ASN A 145 3.92 7.45 14.32
C ASN A 145 4.16 7.96 12.90
N TYR A 146 5.36 7.72 12.33
CA TYR A 146 5.76 8.18 11.00
C TYR A 146 5.71 9.71 10.82
N LEU A 147 5.69 10.45 11.92
CA LEU A 147 5.71 11.90 11.94
C LEU A 147 7.14 12.44 11.96
N THR A 148 7.28 13.71 11.57
CA THR A 148 8.56 14.43 11.62
C THR A 148 9.05 14.55 13.06
N GLY A 149 10.32 14.21 13.30
CA GLY A 149 10.92 14.23 14.63
C GLY A 149 12.40 14.65 14.62
N PRO A 150 12.97 14.88 15.82
CA PRO A 150 14.38 15.25 15.95
C PRO A 150 15.34 14.12 15.55
N ASP A 151 14.88 12.86 15.62
CA ASP A 151 15.67 11.66 15.35
C ASP A 151 15.55 11.20 13.88
N ASP A 152 14.95 12.00 13.01
CA ASP A 152 14.81 11.68 11.59
C ASP A 152 16.18 11.48 10.92
N ILE A 153 16.24 10.53 9.98
CA ILE A 153 17.46 10.18 9.30
C ILE A 153 17.36 10.56 7.83
N TYR A 154 18.26 11.40 7.38
CA TYR A 154 18.32 11.84 5.98
C TYR A 154 18.66 10.69 5.04
N VAL A 155 17.93 10.59 3.93
CA VAL A 155 18.15 9.63 2.84
C VAL A 155 18.43 10.40 1.54
N SER A 156 19.58 10.12 0.93
CA SER A 156 20.01 10.83 -0.27
C SER A 156 19.22 10.41 -1.53
N PRO A 157 19.10 11.31 -2.53
CA PRO A 157 18.48 10.99 -3.82
C PRO A 157 19.13 9.81 -4.56
N SER A 158 20.42 9.63 -4.37
CA SER A 158 21.17 8.52 -4.99
C SER A 158 20.77 7.17 -4.43
N GLN A 159 20.55 7.07 -3.12
CA GLN A 159 20.07 5.84 -2.48
C GLN A 159 18.63 5.53 -2.87
N ILE A 160 17.74 6.54 -2.88
CA ILE A 160 16.35 6.41 -3.30
C ILE A 160 16.29 5.84 -4.73
N ARG A 161 17.03 6.41 -5.67
CA ARG A 161 17.06 5.93 -7.06
C ARG A 161 17.71 4.55 -7.20
N ARG A 162 18.83 4.28 -6.50
CA ARG A 162 19.56 3.01 -6.59
C ARG A 162 18.71 1.82 -6.18
N PHE A 163 17.93 1.94 -5.10
CA PHE A 163 17.13 0.86 -4.54
C PHE A 163 15.65 0.98 -4.87
N ASN A 164 15.26 1.92 -5.76
CA ASN A 164 13.86 2.19 -6.11
C ASN A 164 12.97 2.34 -4.88
N LEU A 165 13.48 3.09 -3.89
CA LEU A 165 12.76 3.33 -2.63
C LEU A 165 11.58 4.26 -2.87
N GLN A 166 10.51 4.01 -2.15
CA GLN A 166 9.28 4.81 -2.20
C GLN A 166 8.85 5.20 -0.79
N THR A 167 8.01 6.23 -0.69
CA THR A 167 7.36 6.56 0.57
C THR A 167 6.63 5.35 1.13
N GLY A 168 6.81 5.07 2.43
CA GLY A 168 6.26 3.91 3.11
C GLY A 168 7.22 2.72 3.21
N ASP A 169 8.36 2.71 2.50
CA ASP A 169 9.37 1.67 2.70
C ASP A 169 10.01 1.78 4.08
N GLU A 170 10.05 0.67 4.80
CA GLU A 170 10.84 0.55 6.01
C GLU A 170 12.29 0.23 5.64
N VAL A 171 13.19 1.14 5.93
CA VAL A 171 14.61 0.99 5.61
C VAL A 171 15.40 0.78 6.88
N GLU A 172 16.18 -0.31 6.92
CA GLU A 172 17.17 -0.60 7.94
C GLU A 172 18.57 -0.44 7.34
N GLY A 173 19.45 0.28 8.01
CA GLY A 173 20.77 0.52 7.45
C GLY A 173 21.73 1.20 8.40
N LYS A 174 22.96 1.35 7.95
CA LYS A 174 24.03 2.03 8.66
C LYS A 174 23.90 3.54 8.53
N VAL A 175 24.05 4.26 9.64
CA VAL A 175 23.90 5.71 9.73
C VAL A 175 25.16 6.37 10.28
N ARG A 176 25.47 7.57 9.80
CA ARG A 176 26.51 8.42 10.37
C ARG A 176 25.93 9.53 11.22
N THR A 177 26.70 9.99 12.17
CA THR A 177 26.44 11.20 12.93
C THR A 177 26.39 12.42 12.02
N PRO A 178 25.61 13.46 12.40
CA PRO A 178 25.60 14.72 11.68
C PRO A 178 27.01 15.32 11.61
N LYS A 179 27.36 15.88 10.44
CA LYS A 179 28.55 16.70 10.29
C LYS A 179 28.29 18.14 10.80
N GLU A 180 29.36 18.91 10.94
CA GLU A 180 29.26 20.33 11.30
C GLU A 180 28.34 21.07 10.30
N GLY A 181 27.26 21.68 10.83
CA GLY A 181 26.20 22.32 10.05
C GLY A 181 25.03 21.42 9.61
N GLU A 182 25.08 20.11 9.81
CA GLU A 182 23.96 19.20 9.54
C GLU A 182 23.10 18.99 10.79
N LYS A 183 21.77 18.99 10.65
CA LYS A 183 20.82 18.79 11.75
C LYS A 183 20.54 17.31 12.03
N PHE A 184 20.55 16.47 10.99
CA PHE A 184 20.07 15.09 11.04
C PHE A 184 21.21 14.09 10.79
N LYS A 185 21.09 12.89 11.37
CA LYS A 185 21.88 11.72 10.96
C LYS A 185 21.63 11.44 9.48
N ALA A 186 22.58 10.80 8.80
CA ALA A 186 22.43 10.45 7.40
C ALA A 186 22.63 8.94 7.17
N LEU A 187 21.77 8.35 6.36
CA LEU A 187 21.88 6.96 5.94
C LEU A 187 23.13 6.79 5.05
N LEU A 188 24.02 5.88 5.44
CA LEU A 188 25.23 5.55 4.68
C LEU A 188 25.01 4.37 3.76
N TYR A 189 24.40 3.31 4.29
CA TYR A 189 24.24 2.05 3.59
C TYR A 189 22.90 1.40 3.94
N VAL A 190 22.15 0.96 2.91
CA VAL A 190 20.89 0.25 3.05
C VAL A 190 21.18 -1.23 3.24
N GLN A 191 20.77 -1.81 4.36
CA GLN A 191 20.93 -3.24 4.68
C GLN A 191 19.69 -4.03 4.31
N LYS A 192 18.50 -3.51 4.70
CA LYS A 192 17.21 -4.16 4.41
C LYS A 192 16.16 -3.13 4.00
N VAL A 193 15.21 -3.57 3.20
CA VAL A 193 14.00 -2.84 2.83
C VAL A 193 12.78 -3.72 3.14
N ASN A 194 11.89 -3.26 4.03
CA ASN A 194 10.74 -4.00 4.55
C ASN A 194 11.11 -5.38 5.12
N GLY A 195 12.27 -5.47 5.79
CA GLY A 195 12.80 -6.69 6.39
C GLY A 195 13.55 -7.63 5.46
N GLU A 196 13.60 -7.34 4.14
CA GLU A 196 14.22 -8.17 3.12
C GLU A 196 15.44 -7.52 2.44
N ASN A 197 16.12 -8.30 1.58
CA ASN A 197 17.24 -7.78 0.78
C ASN A 197 16.74 -6.63 -0.12
N PRO A 198 17.47 -5.49 -0.20
CA PRO A 198 17.11 -4.34 -1.02
C PRO A 198 16.88 -4.64 -2.51
N GLU A 199 17.50 -5.68 -3.05
CA GLU A 199 17.31 -6.09 -4.46
C GLU A 199 15.87 -6.52 -4.77
N LYS A 200 15.12 -7.06 -3.77
CA LYS A 200 13.71 -7.41 -3.95
C LYS A 200 12.85 -6.13 -4.15
N ALA A 201 13.16 -5.06 -3.43
CA ALA A 201 12.47 -3.79 -3.57
C ALA A 201 12.63 -3.19 -4.98
N VAL A 202 13.81 -3.35 -5.60
CA VAL A 202 14.08 -2.87 -6.97
C VAL A 202 13.18 -3.53 -8.01
N ARG A 203 12.86 -4.82 -7.81
CA ARG A 203 12.12 -5.64 -8.79
C ARG A 203 10.61 -5.70 -8.53
N ARG A 204 10.11 -5.11 -7.45
CA ARG A 204 8.69 -5.15 -7.11
C ARG A 204 7.83 -4.44 -8.14
N ARG A 205 6.61 -4.95 -8.35
CA ARG A 205 5.60 -4.30 -9.18
C ARG A 205 4.86 -3.26 -8.32
N PRO A 206 4.60 -2.04 -8.83
CA PRO A 206 3.80 -1.05 -8.11
C PRO A 206 2.43 -1.58 -7.72
N PHE A 207 1.95 -1.21 -6.55
CA PHE A 207 0.66 -1.64 -5.99
C PHE A 207 -0.51 -1.44 -6.95
N GLU A 208 -0.52 -0.34 -7.68
CA GLU A 208 -1.55 0.02 -8.63
C GLU A 208 -1.61 -0.90 -9.85
N ASN A 209 -0.52 -1.62 -10.13
CA ASN A 209 -0.38 -2.55 -11.26
C ASN A 209 -0.62 -4.01 -10.86
N LEU A 210 -0.95 -4.29 -9.60
CA LEU A 210 -1.29 -5.62 -9.12
C LEU A 210 -2.75 -5.95 -9.43
N THR A 211 -3.04 -7.21 -9.78
CA THR A 211 -4.38 -7.65 -10.17
C THR A 211 -5.28 -7.90 -8.95
N PRO A 212 -6.36 -7.09 -8.72
CA PRO A 212 -7.23 -7.30 -7.58
C PRO A 212 -8.22 -8.42 -7.84
N ILE A 213 -8.38 -9.31 -6.86
CA ILE A 213 -9.37 -10.39 -6.85
C ILE A 213 -10.28 -10.33 -5.61
N TYR A 214 -11.37 -11.08 -5.61
CA TYR A 214 -12.21 -11.20 -4.43
C TYR A 214 -11.48 -11.93 -3.30
N PRO A 215 -11.78 -11.61 -2.01
CA PRO A 215 -11.33 -12.41 -0.88
C PRO A 215 -11.75 -13.88 -1.03
N GLN A 216 -10.79 -14.79 -0.96
CA GLN A 216 -11.00 -16.25 -1.09
C GLN A 216 -10.44 -17.01 0.12
N GLU A 217 -9.45 -16.44 0.80
CA GLU A 217 -8.88 -17.00 2.01
C GLU A 217 -9.47 -16.30 3.23
N ARG A 218 -10.07 -17.09 4.13
CA ARG A 218 -10.66 -16.57 5.37
C ARG A 218 -9.60 -16.20 6.40
N ILE A 219 -9.80 -15.10 7.09
CA ILE A 219 -9.10 -14.72 8.31
C ILE A 219 -9.96 -15.20 9.48
N LYS A 220 -9.68 -16.41 10.01
CA LYS A 220 -10.43 -17.01 11.10
C LYS A 220 -10.15 -16.26 12.40
N LEU A 221 -11.22 -15.83 13.09
CA LEU A 221 -11.11 -15.08 14.34
C LEU A 221 -11.30 -15.96 15.58
N GLU A 222 -12.03 -17.05 15.49
CA GLU A 222 -12.27 -17.94 16.61
C GLU A 222 -10.98 -18.44 17.23
N ASN A 223 -10.76 -18.16 18.53
CA ASN A 223 -9.58 -18.59 19.29
C ASN A 223 -9.95 -19.29 20.61
N SER A 224 -11.12 -19.04 21.17
CA SER A 224 -11.60 -19.68 22.39
C SER A 224 -13.12 -19.79 22.44
N SER A 225 -13.63 -20.75 23.21
CA SER A 225 -15.07 -20.94 23.41
C SER A 225 -15.75 -19.73 24.08
N SER A 226 -15.02 -19.00 24.89
CA SER A 226 -15.52 -17.82 25.63
C SER A 226 -15.55 -16.53 24.81
N ASP A 227 -14.82 -16.44 23.67
CA ASP A 227 -14.88 -15.27 22.83
C ASP A 227 -16.03 -15.33 21.81
N LEU A 228 -17.22 -15.04 22.32
CA LEU A 228 -18.45 -15.05 21.53
C LEU A 228 -18.43 -14.01 20.39
N SER A 229 -17.64 -12.94 20.51
CA SER A 229 -17.55 -11.90 19.48
C SER A 229 -16.88 -12.41 18.23
N SER A 230 -15.72 -13.03 18.37
CA SER A 230 -14.96 -13.61 17.27
C SER A 230 -15.71 -14.78 16.64
N ARG A 231 -16.31 -15.64 17.49
CA ARG A 231 -17.14 -16.77 17.04
C ARG A 231 -18.34 -16.32 16.22
N LEU A 232 -19.08 -15.33 16.69
CA LEU A 232 -20.26 -14.80 15.99
C LEU A 232 -19.86 -14.12 14.66
N MET A 233 -18.80 -13.33 14.66
CA MET A 233 -18.31 -12.68 13.44
C MET A 233 -17.90 -13.68 12.37
N ASP A 234 -17.24 -14.74 12.76
CA ASP A 234 -16.81 -15.80 11.84
C ASP A 234 -17.96 -16.44 11.05
N ILE A 235 -19.16 -16.48 11.64
CA ILE A 235 -20.34 -17.07 11.00
C ILE A 235 -21.17 -16.03 10.24
N ILE A 236 -21.39 -14.85 10.86
CA ILE A 236 -22.34 -13.85 10.33
C ILE A 236 -21.66 -12.88 9.36
N SER A 237 -20.41 -12.54 9.61
CA SER A 237 -19.66 -11.56 8.81
C SER A 237 -18.22 -12.01 8.68
N PRO A 238 -17.94 -13.12 7.97
CA PRO A 238 -16.60 -13.65 7.81
C PRO A 238 -15.68 -12.63 7.13
N ILE A 239 -14.43 -12.57 7.58
CA ILE A 239 -13.41 -11.69 7.05
C ILE A 239 -12.49 -12.52 6.16
N GLY A 240 -12.22 -12.03 4.96
CA GLY A 240 -11.23 -12.63 4.06
C GLY A 240 -10.01 -11.72 3.85
N LYS A 241 -8.89 -12.30 3.43
CA LYS A 241 -7.71 -11.56 2.99
C LYS A 241 -8.11 -10.61 1.84
N GLY A 242 -7.84 -9.31 2.02
CA GLY A 242 -8.27 -8.28 1.06
C GLY A 242 -9.66 -7.69 1.32
N GLN A 243 -10.29 -7.96 2.47
CA GLN A 243 -11.61 -7.45 2.84
C GLN A 243 -11.61 -5.94 3.04
N ARG A 244 -12.68 -5.27 2.57
CA ARG A 244 -13.02 -3.89 2.90
C ARG A 244 -14.23 -3.90 3.84
N GLY A 245 -13.98 -3.94 5.15
CA GLY A 245 -15.02 -4.06 6.16
C GLY A 245 -15.29 -2.75 6.89
N ILE A 246 -16.56 -2.47 7.15
CA ILE A 246 -17.00 -1.35 7.98
C ILE A 246 -17.64 -1.89 9.25
N VAL A 247 -17.15 -1.47 10.41
CA VAL A 247 -17.77 -1.69 11.71
C VAL A 247 -18.59 -0.44 12.05
N VAL A 248 -19.88 -0.52 11.85
CA VAL A 248 -20.83 0.57 12.08
C VAL A 248 -21.23 0.60 13.54
N ALA A 249 -20.90 1.66 14.25
CA ALA A 249 -21.07 1.72 15.69
C ALA A 249 -21.72 3.01 16.16
N PRO A 250 -22.87 2.94 16.85
CA PRO A 250 -23.33 4.07 17.67
C PRO A 250 -22.40 4.29 18.87
N PRO A 251 -22.42 5.48 19.48
CA PRO A 251 -21.61 5.77 20.65
C PRO A 251 -21.84 4.75 21.78
N LYS A 252 -20.75 4.33 22.44
CA LYS A 252 -20.74 3.38 23.56
C LYS A 252 -21.19 1.94 23.25
N ALA A 253 -21.36 1.54 22.01
CA ALA A 253 -21.78 0.20 21.63
C ALA A 253 -20.70 -0.89 21.71
N GLY A 254 -19.49 -0.59 22.17
CA GLY A 254 -18.40 -1.56 22.30
C GLY A 254 -17.46 -1.64 21.10
N LYS A 255 -17.41 -0.59 20.28
CA LYS A 255 -16.55 -0.46 19.07
C LYS A 255 -15.10 -0.85 19.35
N THR A 256 -14.44 -0.17 20.27
CA THR A 256 -13.02 -0.37 20.61
C THR A 256 -12.75 -1.78 21.15
N THR A 257 -13.69 -2.31 21.97
CA THR A 257 -13.60 -3.68 22.49
C THR A 257 -13.65 -4.72 21.36
N LEU A 258 -14.54 -4.54 20.38
CA LEU A 258 -14.64 -5.45 19.24
C LEU A 258 -13.37 -5.41 18.38
N LEU A 259 -12.86 -4.21 18.05
CA LEU A 259 -11.60 -4.08 17.31
C LEU A 259 -10.42 -4.73 18.04
N LYS A 260 -10.33 -4.53 19.35
CA LYS A 260 -9.30 -5.15 20.18
C LYS A 260 -9.35 -6.68 20.12
N LYS A 261 -10.53 -7.27 20.21
CA LYS A 261 -10.73 -8.72 20.05
C LYS A 261 -10.34 -9.21 18.67
N ILE A 262 -10.74 -8.51 17.61
CA ILE A 262 -10.33 -8.83 16.24
C ILE A 262 -8.81 -8.81 16.11
N ALA A 263 -8.15 -7.76 16.63
CA ALA A 263 -6.70 -7.63 16.61
C ALA A 263 -5.99 -8.78 17.33
N GLN A 264 -6.47 -9.13 18.51
CA GLN A 264 -5.95 -10.25 19.30
C GLN A 264 -6.13 -11.58 18.57
N SER A 265 -7.30 -11.84 18.01
CA SER A 265 -7.58 -13.05 17.24
C SER A 265 -6.68 -13.19 16.02
N ILE A 266 -6.47 -12.09 15.28
CA ILE A 266 -5.55 -12.09 14.13
C ILE A 266 -4.11 -12.38 14.58
N SER A 267 -3.64 -11.75 15.66
CA SER A 267 -2.29 -11.96 16.17
C SER A 267 -2.04 -13.40 16.64
N ILE A 268 -3.07 -14.07 17.16
CA ILE A 268 -2.98 -15.46 17.63
C ILE A 268 -3.08 -16.45 16.47
N ASN A 269 -4.09 -16.29 15.61
CA ASN A 269 -4.41 -17.27 14.58
C ASN A 269 -3.60 -17.10 13.29
N HIS A 270 -3.10 -15.87 13.04
CA HIS A 270 -2.41 -15.49 11.80
C HIS A 270 -1.11 -14.70 12.11
N PRO A 271 -0.11 -15.31 12.79
CA PRO A 271 1.12 -14.62 13.21
C PRO A 271 2.00 -14.16 12.03
N ASP A 272 1.78 -14.71 10.84
CA ASP A 272 2.42 -14.33 9.57
C ASP A 272 1.89 -13.03 8.99
N MET A 273 0.66 -12.62 9.37
CA MET A 273 0.04 -11.38 8.89
C MET A 273 0.62 -10.16 9.62
N LYS A 274 0.79 -9.09 8.87
CA LYS A 274 1.22 -7.79 9.43
C LYS A 274 0.00 -7.00 9.89
N LEU A 275 -0.12 -6.82 11.20
CA LEU A 275 -1.23 -6.08 11.81
C LEU A 275 -0.80 -4.65 12.14
N ILE A 276 -1.52 -3.68 11.58
CA ILE A 276 -1.40 -2.26 11.89
C ILE A 276 -2.74 -1.78 12.46
N VAL A 277 -2.70 -1.16 13.63
CA VAL A 277 -3.85 -0.48 14.21
C VAL A 277 -3.62 1.02 14.09
N LEU A 278 -4.52 1.69 13.40
CA LEU A 278 -4.47 3.13 13.15
C LEU A 278 -5.58 3.83 13.94
N LEU A 279 -5.19 4.62 14.92
CA LEU A 279 -6.10 5.37 15.78
C LEU A 279 -6.04 6.85 15.42
N ILE A 280 -7.15 7.41 14.96
CA ILE A 280 -7.24 8.81 14.51
C ILE A 280 -8.21 9.58 15.41
N ASP A 281 -7.72 10.66 16.00
CA ASP A 281 -8.50 11.55 16.89
C ASP A 281 -9.10 10.77 18.07
N GLU A 282 -8.36 9.76 18.58
CA GLU A 282 -8.74 8.95 19.74
C GLU A 282 -8.08 9.45 21.02
N ARG A 283 -8.57 8.97 22.18
CA ARG A 283 -8.09 9.40 23.48
C ARG A 283 -6.76 8.74 23.83
N PRO A 284 -5.83 9.45 24.51
CA PRO A 284 -4.52 8.89 24.90
C PRO A 284 -4.62 7.61 25.73
N GLU A 285 -5.64 7.50 26.61
CA GLU A 285 -5.87 6.30 27.42
C GLU A 285 -6.32 5.09 26.56
N GLU A 286 -7.12 5.29 25.50
CA GLU A 286 -7.52 4.24 24.57
C GLU A 286 -6.33 3.79 23.70
N VAL A 287 -5.46 4.72 23.31
CA VAL A 287 -4.19 4.41 22.62
C VAL A 287 -3.31 3.52 23.48
N THR A 288 -3.11 3.90 24.76
CA THR A 288 -2.26 3.14 25.68
C THR A 288 -2.83 1.73 25.94
N ASP A 289 -4.14 1.62 26.09
CA ASP A 289 -4.80 0.32 26.27
C ASP A 289 -4.63 -0.58 25.05
N MET A 290 -4.74 -0.02 23.84
CA MET A 290 -4.53 -0.74 22.59
C MET A 290 -3.07 -1.22 22.46
N GLN A 291 -2.10 -0.35 22.70
CA GLN A 291 -0.67 -0.68 22.66
C GLN A 291 -0.27 -1.81 23.62
N ARG A 292 -0.88 -1.84 24.81
CA ARG A 292 -0.60 -2.89 25.81
C ARG A 292 -1.29 -4.22 25.54
N SER A 293 -2.33 -4.20 24.73
CA SER A 293 -3.24 -5.33 24.53
C SER A 293 -3.02 -6.10 23.25
N ILE A 294 -2.28 -5.54 22.29
CA ILE A 294 -2.16 -6.08 20.93
C ILE A 294 -0.69 -6.33 20.59
N ASN A 295 -0.44 -7.49 19.98
CA ASN A 295 0.84 -7.78 19.35
C ASN A 295 0.78 -7.34 17.87
N GLY A 296 1.05 -6.05 17.62
CA GLY A 296 0.99 -5.43 16.30
C GLY A 296 1.53 -4.01 16.36
N GLU A 297 1.62 -3.36 15.22
CA GLU A 297 2.06 -1.97 15.12
C GLU A 297 0.88 -1.03 15.40
N VAL A 298 0.95 -0.24 16.48
CA VAL A 298 -0.10 0.74 16.85
C VAL A 298 0.40 2.13 16.52
N ILE A 299 -0.19 2.71 15.47
CA ILE A 299 0.07 4.06 14.98
C ILE A 299 -1.11 4.94 15.33
N TYR A 300 -0.86 6.13 15.79
CA TYR A 300 -1.92 6.99 16.30
C TYR A 300 -1.64 8.47 16.12
N SER A 301 -2.71 9.24 16.15
CA SER A 301 -2.73 10.68 16.31
C SER A 301 -3.92 11.00 17.22
N THR A 302 -3.65 11.52 18.40
CA THR A 302 -4.64 11.76 19.47
C THR A 302 -5.44 13.05 19.24
N PHE A 303 -6.57 13.20 19.92
CA PHE A 303 -7.51 14.31 19.70
C PHE A 303 -6.93 15.70 19.98
N ASP A 304 -5.83 15.78 20.71
CA ASP A 304 -5.10 17.01 21.03
C ASP A 304 -4.09 17.43 19.96
N GLU A 305 -3.92 16.60 18.91
CA GLU A 305 -3.06 16.90 17.75
C GLU A 305 -3.84 17.62 16.65
N GLU A 306 -3.12 18.31 15.77
CA GLU A 306 -3.70 19.04 14.65
C GLU A 306 -4.26 18.10 13.54
N PRO A 307 -5.30 18.52 12.80
CA PRO A 307 -5.90 17.70 11.74
C PRO A 307 -4.91 17.27 10.66
N GLU A 308 -3.88 18.06 10.38
CA GLU A 308 -2.79 17.75 9.44
C GLU A 308 -2.00 16.51 9.88
N HIS A 309 -1.80 16.33 11.19
CA HIS A 309 -1.16 15.14 11.74
C HIS A 309 -2.01 13.88 11.48
N HIS A 310 -3.33 13.97 11.71
CA HIS A 310 -4.25 12.85 11.42
C HIS A 310 -4.19 12.40 9.96
N THR A 311 -4.23 13.35 9.03
CA THR A 311 -4.19 13.06 7.60
C THR A 311 -2.83 12.52 7.16
N LYS A 312 -1.75 13.06 7.73
CA LYS A 312 -0.37 12.66 7.47
C LYS A 312 -0.08 11.23 7.92
N VAL A 313 -0.46 10.90 9.15
CA VAL A 313 -0.28 9.55 9.71
C VAL A 313 -1.05 8.53 8.88
N ALA A 314 -2.30 8.82 8.52
CA ALA A 314 -3.09 7.93 7.68
C ALA A 314 -2.46 7.71 6.28
N TYR A 315 -1.95 8.77 5.66
CA TYR A 315 -1.22 8.67 4.40
C TYR A 315 0.00 7.74 4.51
N MET A 316 0.83 7.94 5.54
CA MET A 316 2.04 7.16 5.75
C MET A 316 1.74 5.68 6.03
N VAL A 317 0.69 5.38 6.82
CA VAL A 317 0.23 4.00 7.08
C VAL A 317 -0.22 3.32 5.79
N LEU A 318 -0.98 4.02 4.94
CA LEU A 318 -1.41 3.46 3.66
C LEU A 318 -0.23 3.15 2.75
N GLU A 319 0.71 4.08 2.60
CA GLU A 319 1.88 3.87 1.75
C GLU A 319 2.77 2.74 2.30
N ARG A 320 2.94 2.65 3.63
CA ARG A 320 3.61 1.53 4.28
C ARG A 320 2.96 0.19 3.95
N ALA A 321 1.64 0.10 4.10
CA ALA A 321 0.90 -1.13 3.80
C ALA A 321 1.04 -1.55 2.33
N LYS A 322 0.96 -0.59 1.40
CA LYS A 322 1.18 -0.85 -0.02
C LYS A 322 2.57 -1.43 -0.28
N ARG A 323 3.63 -0.86 0.33
CA ARG A 323 5.01 -1.36 0.16
C ARG A 323 5.17 -2.80 0.65
N MET A 324 4.52 -3.16 1.75
CA MET A 324 4.52 -4.54 2.25
C MET A 324 3.79 -5.50 1.30
N VAL A 325 2.62 -5.10 0.78
CA VAL A 325 1.84 -5.92 -0.17
C VAL A 325 2.58 -6.12 -1.50
N GLU A 326 3.30 -5.10 -1.99
CA GLU A 326 4.15 -5.22 -3.20
C GLU A 326 5.25 -6.29 -3.06
N GLN A 327 5.59 -6.66 -1.83
CA GLN A 327 6.52 -7.75 -1.51
C GLN A 327 5.82 -9.07 -1.18
N GLY A 328 4.51 -9.17 -1.44
CA GLY A 328 3.73 -10.38 -1.25
C GLY A 328 3.27 -10.61 0.20
N GLN A 329 3.37 -9.61 1.09
CA GLN A 329 2.94 -9.75 2.48
C GLN A 329 1.42 -9.57 2.61
N ASN A 330 0.82 -10.26 3.59
CA ASN A 330 -0.57 -10.07 3.98
C ASN A 330 -0.65 -9.03 5.10
N VAL A 331 -1.35 -7.94 4.84
CA VAL A 331 -1.44 -6.79 5.76
C VAL A 331 -2.89 -6.59 6.19
N VAL A 332 -3.10 -6.36 7.48
CA VAL A 332 -4.39 -5.94 8.05
C VAL A 332 -4.24 -4.57 8.68
N ILE A 333 -5.09 -3.64 8.28
CA ILE A 333 -5.24 -2.34 8.94
C ILE A 333 -6.58 -2.31 9.68
N LEU A 334 -6.54 -2.06 10.98
CA LEU A 334 -7.71 -1.75 11.79
C LEU A 334 -7.74 -0.23 12.01
N LEU A 335 -8.69 0.47 11.41
CA LEU A 335 -8.80 1.92 11.49
C LEU A 335 -9.92 2.34 12.46
N ASP A 336 -9.58 3.08 13.47
CA ASP A 336 -10.52 3.73 14.39
C ASP A 336 -10.29 5.25 14.41
N SER A 337 -11.04 6.11 13.71
CA SER A 337 -12.19 5.79 12.88
C SER A 337 -12.14 6.46 11.50
N LEU A 338 -12.81 5.87 10.55
CA LEU A 338 -12.97 6.44 9.21
C LEU A 338 -13.74 7.77 9.23
N THR A 339 -14.73 7.89 10.13
CA THR A 339 -15.50 9.12 10.32
C THR A 339 -14.59 10.27 10.75
N ARG A 340 -13.72 10.05 11.72
CA ARG A 340 -12.79 11.06 12.21
C ARG A 340 -11.71 11.40 11.18
N LEU A 341 -11.24 10.41 10.43
CA LEU A 341 -10.32 10.63 9.32
C LEU A 341 -10.96 11.54 8.24
N ALA A 342 -12.22 11.27 7.86
CA ALA A 342 -12.93 12.11 6.90
C ALA A 342 -13.16 13.54 7.43
N ARG A 343 -13.42 13.70 8.73
CA ARG A 343 -13.52 15.01 9.37
C ARG A 343 -12.18 15.77 9.35
N ALA A 344 -11.06 15.10 9.61
CA ALA A 344 -9.73 15.70 9.53
C ALA A 344 -9.43 16.20 8.11
N TYR A 345 -9.73 15.40 7.11
CA TYR A 345 -9.60 15.85 5.71
C TYR A 345 -10.52 17.03 5.40
N ASN A 346 -11.74 17.08 5.96
CA ASN A 346 -12.65 18.22 5.74
C ASN A 346 -12.11 19.54 6.29
N LEU A 347 -11.23 19.48 7.29
CA LEU A 347 -10.58 20.66 7.87
C LEU A 347 -9.30 21.06 7.12
N THR A 348 -8.62 20.11 6.47
CA THR A 348 -7.27 20.33 5.89
C THR A 348 -7.27 20.58 4.39
N ILE A 349 -8.35 20.23 3.66
CA ILE A 349 -8.41 20.46 2.22
C ILE A 349 -8.74 21.92 1.88
N ASN A 350 -8.32 22.36 0.71
CA ASN A 350 -8.83 23.60 0.13
C ASN A 350 -10.31 23.42 -0.27
N PRO A 351 -11.24 24.26 0.20
CA PRO A 351 -12.66 24.13 -0.09
C PRO A 351 -12.94 24.10 -1.59
N THR A 352 -13.76 23.13 -2.03
CA THR A 352 -14.17 23.02 -3.45
C THR A 352 -15.28 24.02 -3.82
N GLY A 353 -15.85 24.73 -2.83
CA GLY A 353 -17.00 25.62 -3.00
C GLY A 353 -18.34 24.88 -3.08
N ARG A 354 -18.34 23.54 -2.92
CA ARG A 354 -19.55 22.70 -2.86
C ARG A 354 -19.65 22.09 -1.47
N THR A 355 -20.86 21.96 -0.96
CA THR A 355 -21.08 21.42 0.38
C THR A 355 -22.18 20.37 0.34
N LEU A 356 -21.90 19.18 0.85
CA LEU A 356 -22.87 18.12 1.12
C LEU A 356 -23.61 18.39 2.45
N SER A 357 -24.62 17.58 2.74
CA SER A 357 -25.34 17.68 4.01
C SER A 357 -24.39 17.59 5.22
N GLY A 358 -24.64 18.42 6.24
CA GLY A 358 -23.83 18.46 7.45
C GLY A 358 -22.51 19.25 7.35
N GLY A 359 -22.28 20.02 6.27
CA GLY A 359 -21.07 20.85 6.11
C GLY A 359 -19.85 20.07 5.58
N LEU A 360 -20.07 18.93 4.96
CA LEU A 360 -19.01 18.09 4.38
C LEU A 360 -18.67 18.54 2.96
N ASP A 361 -17.41 18.86 2.69
CA ASP A 361 -16.93 19.12 1.33
C ASP A 361 -16.72 17.80 0.57
N PRO A 362 -17.21 17.64 -0.68
CA PRO A 362 -16.97 16.41 -1.47
C PRO A 362 -15.50 16.07 -1.65
N GLY A 363 -14.62 17.07 -1.70
CA GLY A 363 -13.17 16.88 -1.80
C GLY A 363 -12.57 16.18 -0.60
N ALA A 364 -13.15 16.35 0.59
CA ALA A 364 -12.70 15.72 1.83
C ALA A 364 -12.80 14.20 1.81
N LEU A 365 -13.67 13.64 0.98
CA LEU A 365 -13.88 12.19 0.87
C LEU A 365 -12.88 11.49 -0.06
N ILE A 366 -12.16 12.23 -0.90
CA ILE A 366 -11.29 11.63 -1.93
C ILE A 366 -10.20 10.77 -1.31
N MET A 367 -9.44 11.32 -0.36
CA MET A 367 -8.33 10.59 0.26
C MET A 367 -8.80 9.46 1.19
N PRO A 368 -9.81 9.65 2.07
CA PRO A 368 -10.39 8.54 2.83
C PRO A 368 -10.96 7.42 1.95
N LYS A 369 -11.59 7.74 0.81
CA LYS A 369 -12.04 6.72 -0.16
C LYS A 369 -10.87 6.00 -0.83
N LYS A 370 -9.77 6.70 -1.16
CA LYS A 370 -8.54 6.05 -1.64
C LYS A 370 -7.93 5.14 -0.58
N PHE A 371 -7.90 5.57 0.67
CA PHE A 371 -7.42 4.76 1.80
C PHE A 371 -8.23 3.47 1.92
N PHE A 372 -9.52 3.58 2.11
CA PHE A 372 -10.41 2.43 2.30
C PHE A 372 -10.51 1.55 1.05
N GLY A 373 -10.56 2.17 -0.13
CA GLY A 373 -10.61 1.49 -1.43
C GLY A 373 -9.32 0.76 -1.83
N ALA A 374 -8.20 1.01 -1.13
CA ALA A 374 -6.96 0.28 -1.35
C ALA A 374 -7.04 -1.20 -0.91
N ALA A 375 -7.97 -1.55 0.00
CA ALA A 375 -8.16 -2.92 0.44
C ALA A 375 -8.53 -3.84 -0.72
N ARG A 376 -7.70 -4.85 -0.96
CA ARG A 376 -7.86 -5.86 -2.02
C ARG A 376 -7.04 -7.11 -1.75
N ASN A 377 -7.49 -8.23 -2.23
CA ASN A 377 -6.69 -9.43 -2.39
C ASN A 377 -6.00 -9.39 -3.75
N ILE A 378 -4.78 -9.91 -3.87
CA ILE A 378 -3.94 -9.81 -5.05
C ILE A 378 -3.70 -11.21 -5.63
N GLU A 379 -3.86 -11.35 -6.95
CA GLU A 379 -3.70 -12.62 -7.65
C GLU A 379 -2.25 -13.12 -7.59
N GLU A 380 -1.29 -12.21 -7.69
CA GLU A 380 0.15 -12.50 -7.66
C GLU A 380 0.70 -12.77 -6.25
N GLY A 381 -0.14 -12.68 -5.23
CA GLY A 381 0.20 -12.88 -3.82
C GLY A 381 0.23 -11.58 -3.01
N GLY A 382 0.02 -11.74 -1.71
CA GLY A 382 -0.18 -10.62 -0.78
C GLY A 382 -1.62 -10.10 -0.77
N SER A 383 -1.96 -9.41 0.29
CA SER A 383 -3.30 -8.83 0.46
C SER A 383 -3.27 -7.61 1.37
N LEU A 384 -4.17 -6.66 1.13
CA LEU A 384 -4.46 -5.57 2.04
C LEU A 384 -5.90 -5.66 2.52
N THR A 385 -6.09 -6.00 3.78
CA THR A 385 -7.38 -6.02 4.46
C THR A 385 -7.54 -4.74 5.28
N ILE A 386 -8.65 -4.04 5.15
CA ILE A 386 -8.95 -2.84 5.95
C ILE A 386 -10.30 -3.01 6.63
N LEU A 387 -10.30 -2.98 7.96
CA LEU A 387 -11.50 -2.92 8.78
C LEU A 387 -11.55 -1.56 9.45
N ALA A 388 -12.51 -0.74 9.05
CA ALA A 388 -12.63 0.63 9.54
C ALA A 388 -13.91 0.82 10.34
N THR A 389 -13.85 1.53 11.46
CA THR A 389 -15.05 1.90 12.20
C THR A 389 -15.69 3.14 11.61
N ALA A 390 -17.01 3.14 11.54
CA ALA A 390 -17.82 4.30 11.17
C ALA A 390 -18.78 4.64 12.31
N LEU A 391 -18.79 5.91 12.71
CA LEU A 391 -19.67 6.42 13.76
C LEU A 391 -21.03 6.78 13.16
N VAL A 392 -22.10 6.33 13.81
CA VAL A 392 -23.50 6.65 13.45
C VAL A 392 -24.28 7.00 14.69
N GLU A 393 -25.46 7.60 14.53
CA GLU A 393 -26.33 8.00 15.65
C GLU A 393 -25.62 8.92 16.67
N THR A 394 -24.71 9.74 16.19
CA THR A 394 -23.98 10.73 17.03
C THR A 394 -24.74 12.03 17.21
N GLY A 395 -25.84 12.22 16.47
CA GLY A 395 -26.54 13.48 16.34
C GLY A 395 -25.91 14.45 15.32
N SER A 396 -24.81 14.04 14.68
CA SER A 396 -24.13 14.81 13.64
C SER A 396 -24.55 14.37 12.25
N ARG A 397 -25.18 15.28 11.48
CA ARG A 397 -25.53 15.04 10.07
C ARG A 397 -24.30 14.76 9.19
N MET A 398 -23.13 15.28 9.57
CA MET A 398 -21.88 15.02 8.85
C MET A 398 -21.48 13.54 8.99
N ASP A 399 -21.61 12.95 10.18
CA ASP A 399 -21.24 11.54 10.41
C ASP A 399 -22.14 10.59 9.63
N ASP A 400 -23.46 10.88 9.62
CA ASP A 400 -24.42 10.10 8.84
C ASP A 400 -24.11 10.20 7.34
N MET A 401 -23.75 11.39 6.85
CA MET A 401 -23.37 11.58 5.46
C MET A 401 -22.07 10.84 5.11
N ILE A 402 -21.05 10.90 5.98
CA ILE A 402 -19.80 10.15 5.81
C ILE A 402 -20.12 8.66 5.71
N PHE A 403 -20.91 8.12 6.65
CA PHE A 403 -21.28 6.70 6.60
C PHE A 403 -21.95 6.30 5.29
N GLU A 404 -22.96 7.04 4.82
CA GLU A 404 -23.67 6.73 3.56
C GLU A 404 -22.72 6.78 2.34
N GLU A 405 -21.74 7.69 2.32
CA GLU A 405 -20.74 7.79 1.25
C GLU A 405 -19.75 6.59 1.22
N PHE A 406 -19.54 5.91 2.34
CA PHE A 406 -18.64 4.74 2.42
C PHE A 406 -19.37 3.40 2.36
N LYS A 407 -20.65 3.33 2.68
CA LYS A 407 -21.46 2.12 2.67
C LYS A 407 -21.39 1.36 1.34
N GLY A 408 -21.43 2.08 0.22
CA GLY A 408 -21.28 1.48 -1.11
C GLY A 408 -19.86 1.01 -1.48
N THR A 409 -18.83 1.47 -0.76
CA THR A 409 -17.43 1.15 -1.02
C THR A 409 -17.01 -0.15 -0.34
N GLY A 410 -17.60 -0.47 0.81
CA GLY A 410 -17.34 -1.70 1.56
C GLY A 410 -17.89 -2.96 0.89
N ASN A 411 -17.33 -4.11 1.23
CA ASN A 411 -17.83 -5.42 0.86
C ASN A 411 -18.12 -6.31 2.09
N MET A 412 -18.07 -5.74 3.29
CA MET A 412 -18.43 -6.37 4.56
C MET A 412 -18.90 -5.27 5.52
N GLU A 413 -19.94 -5.52 6.26
CA GLU A 413 -20.47 -4.63 7.29
C GLU A 413 -20.79 -5.40 8.57
N VAL A 414 -20.40 -4.82 9.71
CA VAL A 414 -20.80 -5.28 11.05
C VAL A 414 -21.46 -4.12 11.75
N HIS A 415 -22.75 -4.24 12.03
CA HIS A 415 -23.52 -3.23 12.72
C HIS A 415 -23.61 -3.54 14.21
N LEU A 416 -23.18 -2.60 15.04
CA LEU A 416 -23.42 -2.66 16.49
C LEU A 416 -24.75 -1.98 16.81
N ASN A 417 -25.50 -2.59 17.73
CA ASN A 417 -26.84 -2.15 18.11
C ASN A 417 -26.83 -1.58 19.54
N ARG A 418 -27.23 -0.30 19.67
CA ARG A 418 -27.28 0.40 20.95
C ARG A 418 -28.24 -0.24 21.94
N LYS A 419 -29.41 -0.73 21.49
CA LYS A 419 -30.41 -1.35 22.35
C LYS A 419 -29.93 -2.67 22.96
N LEU A 420 -29.11 -3.45 22.23
CA LEU A 420 -28.46 -4.65 22.80
C LEU A 420 -27.47 -4.25 23.89
N GLN A 421 -26.68 -3.19 23.66
CA GLN A 421 -25.73 -2.68 24.66
C GLN A 421 -26.45 -2.16 25.93
N GLU A 422 -27.54 -1.43 25.78
CA GLU A 422 -28.36 -0.94 26.91
C GLU A 422 -28.91 -2.09 27.76
N ARG A 423 -29.24 -3.21 27.13
CA ARG A 423 -29.64 -4.48 27.77
C ARG A 423 -28.45 -5.32 28.27
N ARG A 424 -27.21 -4.87 28.10
CA ARG A 424 -25.97 -5.60 28.46
C ARG A 424 -25.81 -6.94 27.75
N ILE A 425 -26.34 -7.05 26.53
CA ILE A 425 -26.16 -8.21 25.65
C ILE A 425 -24.92 -7.98 24.80
N PHE A 426 -23.90 -8.81 24.95
CA PHE A 426 -22.63 -8.72 24.24
C PHE A 426 -22.23 -10.07 23.62
N PRO A 427 -21.68 -10.05 22.35
CA PRO A 427 -21.43 -8.89 21.51
C PRO A 427 -22.74 -8.24 21.03
N ALA A 428 -22.79 -6.91 21.05
CA ALA A 428 -23.98 -6.16 20.64
C ALA A 428 -24.10 -6.05 19.10
N ILE A 429 -23.91 -7.16 18.39
CA ILE A 429 -23.93 -7.24 16.92
C ILE A 429 -25.35 -7.45 16.43
N ASP A 430 -25.78 -6.61 15.49
CA ASP A 430 -27.03 -6.79 14.76
C ASP A 430 -26.83 -7.80 13.62
N ILE A 431 -27.42 -8.99 13.78
CA ILE A 431 -27.22 -10.12 12.87
C ILE A 431 -27.79 -9.84 11.48
N TYR A 432 -28.91 -9.12 11.40
CA TYR A 432 -29.60 -8.89 10.12
C TYR A 432 -28.94 -7.81 9.29
N ARG A 433 -28.38 -6.79 9.95
CA ARG A 433 -27.70 -5.67 9.27
C ARG A 433 -26.24 -5.98 8.97
N SER A 434 -25.69 -7.04 9.57
CA SER A 434 -24.29 -7.44 9.39
C SER A 434 -24.15 -8.52 8.33
N GLY A 435 -23.07 -8.52 7.56
CA GLY A 435 -22.80 -9.54 6.56
C GLY A 435 -21.59 -9.23 5.67
N THR A 436 -21.20 -10.24 4.91
CA THR A 436 -20.09 -10.16 3.94
C THR A 436 -20.58 -10.48 2.54
N ARG A 437 -20.21 -9.67 1.56
CA ARG A 437 -20.52 -9.96 0.15
C ARG A 437 -19.71 -11.17 -0.31
N LYS A 438 -20.37 -12.09 -1.03
CA LYS A 438 -19.77 -13.36 -1.49
C LYS A 438 -19.19 -14.19 -0.34
N GLU A 439 -19.88 -14.25 0.79
CA GLU A 439 -19.50 -15.06 1.95
C GLU A 439 -19.30 -16.55 1.61
N ASN A 440 -19.98 -17.04 0.56
CA ASN A 440 -19.80 -18.38 0.01
C ASN A 440 -18.38 -18.71 -0.47
N LEU A 441 -17.53 -17.70 -0.71
CA LEU A 441 -16.11 -17.91 -1.03
C LEU A 441 -15.24 -18.09 0.22
N LEU A 442 -15.77 -17.75 1.41
CA LEU A 442 -15.05 -17.73 2.68
C LEU A 442 -15.54 -18.80 3.66
N LEU A 443 -16.78 -19.24 3.51
CA LEU A 443 -17.43 -20.23 4.35
C LEU A 443 -17.44 -21.60 3.67
N SER A 444 -17.30 -22.65 4.45
CA SER A 444 -17.63 -24.00 4.00
C SER A 444 -19.14 -24.13 3.71
N GLU A 445 -19.53 -25.13 2.93
CA GLU A 445 -20.95 -25.36 2.58
C GLU A 445 -21.83 -25.46 3.84
N LYS A 446 -21.39 -26.18 4.87
CA LYS A 446 -22.10 -26.31 6.14
C LYS A 446 -22.23 -25.00 6.91
N GLU A 447 -21.16 -24.21 6.96
CA GLU A 447 -21.18 -22.89 7.62
C GLU A 447 -22.08 -21.91 6.86
N TYR A 448 -22.05 -21.95 5.52
CA TYR A 448 -22.91 -21.14 4.68
C TYR A 448 -24.39 -21.45 4.88
N GLU A 449 -24.77 -22.76 4.89
CA GLU A 449 -26.12 -23.21 5.21
C GLU A 449 -26.53 -22.79 6.62
N ALA A 450 -25.64 -22.93 7.62
CA ALA A 450 -25.91 -22.50 8.98
C ALA A 450 -26.14 -20.98 9.06
N SER A 451 -25.32 -20.16 8.41
CA SER A 451 -25.50 -18.69 8.35
C SER A 451 -26.85 -18.33 7.72
N PHE A 452 -27.23 -19.02 6.64
CA PHE A 452 -28.53 -18.82 6.00
C PHE A 452 -29.70 -19.22 6.92
N ASN A 453 -29.60 -20.38 7.57
CA ASN A 453 -30.61 -20.87 8.49
C ASN A 453 -30.79 -19.95 9.70
N ILE A 454 -29.70 -19.44 10.28
CA ILE A 454 -29.75 -18.46 11.39
C ILE A 454 -30.59 -17.25 10.99
N ARG A 455 -30.34 -16.68 9.82
CA ARG A 455 -31.06 -15.50 9.33
C ARG A 455 -32.52 -15.77 9.03
N ARG A 456 -32.84 -16.96 8.57
CA ARG A 456 -34.20 -17.36 8.20
C ARG A 456 -35.06 -17.83 9.39
N LEU A 457 -34.46 -18.65 10.28
CA LEU A 457 -35.17 -19.23 11.44
C LEU A 457 -35.49 -18.23 12.51
N LEU A 458 -34.58 -17.31 12.74
CA LEU A 458 -34.65 -16.34 13.82
C LEU A 458 -35.21 -14.99 13.36
N TYR A 459 -35.75 -14.91 12.12
CA TYR A 459 -36.29 -13.65 11.60
C TYR A 459 -37.58 -13.29 12.36
N ASP A 460 -37.49 -12.23 13.17
CA ASP A 460 -38.61 -11.59 13.83
C ASP A 460 -38.52 -10.08 13.62
N GLU A 461 -39.40 -9.57 12.74
CA GLU A 461 -39.42 -8.13 12.41
C GLU A 461 -39.59 -7.21 13.63
N ASN A 462 -40.36 -7.72 14.62
CA ASN A 462 -40.71 -6.94 15.80
C ASN A 462 -39.69 -7.05 16.93
N ASN A 463 -38.75 -8.03 16.89
CA ASN A 463 -37.90 -8.32 18.04
C ASN A 463 -36.51 -8.86 17.70
N THR A 464 -35.78 -8.15 16.79
CA THR A 464 -34.42 -8.50 16.38
C THR A 464 -33.44 -8.67 17.55
N GLN A 465 -33.72 -8.07 18.70
CA GLN A 465 -32.87 -8.13 19.90
C GLN A 465 -32.93 -9.51 20.56
N ASN A 466 -34.12 -10.10 20.66
CA ASN A 466 -34.30 -11.44 21.25
C ASN A 466 -33.59 -12.50 20.40
N VAL A 467 -33.57 -12.31 19.11
CA VAL A 467 -32.86 -13.21 18.16
C VAL A 467 -31.34 -13.23 18.44
N THR A 468 -30.72 -12.08 18.58
CA THR A 468 -29.29 -12.01 18.92
C THR A 468 -29.01 -12.64 20.29
N GLU A 469 -29.88 -12.39 21.28
CA GLU A 469 -29.75 -13.00 22.61
C GLU A 469 -29.88 -14.53 22.57
N GLN A 470 -30.85 -15.06 21.83
CA GLN A 470 -31.03 -16.51 21.64
C GLN A 470 -29.80 -17.12 20.96
N LEU A 471 -29.29 -16.49 19.92
CA LEU A 471 -28.10 -16.96 19.20
C LEU A 471 -26.84 -16.97 20.09
N ILE A 472 -26.64 -15.94 20.90
CA ILE A 472 -25.57 -15.88 21.90
C ILE A 472 -25.73 -17.03 22.92
N ASN A 473 -26.92 -17.24 23.42
CA ASN A 473 -27.22 -18.33 24.37
C ASN A 473 -26.98 -19.72 23.75
N MET A 474 -27.19 -19.89 22.45
CA MET A 474 -26.88 -21.14 21.74
C MET A 474 -25.36 -21.28 21.56
N LEU A 475 -24.64 -20.22 21.17
CA LEU A 475 -23.19 -20.21 21.07
C LEU A 475 -22.51 -20.56 22.40
N CYS A 476 -23.02 -20.04 23.53
CA CYS A 476 -22.48 -20.33 24.87
C CYS A 476 -22.54 -21.80 25.23
N LYS A 477 -23.47 -22.58 24.65
CA LYS A 477 -23.62 -24.02 24.90
C LYS A 477 -22.68 -24.90 24.09
N THR A 478 -21.92 -24.33 23.17
CA THR A 478 -21.04 -25.05 22.25
C THR A 478 -19.58 -24.65 22.47
N LYS A 479 -18.65 -25.58 22.26
CA LYS A 479 -17.21 -25.37 22.49
C LYS A 479 -16.54 -24.55 21.38
N ASN A 480 -17.01 -24.76 20.15
CA ASN A 480 -16.47 -24.11 18.96
C ASN A 480 -17.55 -23.90 17.89
N ASN A 481 -17.19 -23.24 16.79
CA ASN A 481 -18.11 -22.96 15.70
C ASN A 481 -18.52 -24.21 14.92
N ASP A 482 -17.66 -25.23 14.82
CA ASP A 482 -18.00 -26.48 14.14
C ASP A 482 -19.15 -27.19 14.86
N GLU A 483 -19.09 -27.32 16.20
CA GLU A 483 -20.16 -27.85 17.03
C GLU A 483 -21.47 -27.02 16.94
N PHE A 484 -21.30 -25.69 16.91
CA PHE A 484 -22.41 -24.75 16.76
C PHE A 484 -23.13 -24.93 15.40
N VAL A 485 -22.40 -25.03 14.31
CA VAL A 485 -22.91 -25.29 12.96
C VAL A 485 -23.65 -26.61 12.90
N GLU A 486 -23.14 -27.67 13.55
CA GLU A 486 -23.86 -28.97 13.65
C GLU A 486 -25.17 -28.86 14.44
N VAL A 487 -25.23 -28.06 15.50
CA VAL A 487 -26.45 -27.81 16.26
C VAL A 487 -27.50 -27.09 15.40
N ILE A 488 -27.06 -26.02 14.69
CA ILE A 488 -27.98 -25.26 13.82
C ILE A 488 -28.49 -26.10 12.66
N SER A 489 -27.67 -26.95 12.06
CA SER A 489 -28.10 -27.83 10.96
C SER A 489 -29.16 -28.89 11.36
N LYS A 490 -29.23 -29.26 12.65
CA LYS A 490 -30.20 -30.20 13.20
C LYS A 490 -31.52 -29.53 13.58
N ILE A 491 -31.63 -28.23 13.57
CA ILE A 491 -32.87 -27.49 13.84
C ILE A 491 -33.76 -27.63 12.60
N ASP A 492 -34.81 -28.43 12.75
CA ASP A 492 -35.75 -28.73 11.66
C ASP A 492 -36.65 -27.54 11.36
N LEU A 493 -36.46 -26.94 10.18
CA LEU A 493 -37.20 -25.79 9.66
C LEU A 493 -38.72 -26.06 9.49
N SER A 494 -39.14 -27.34 9.54
CA SER A 494 -40.52 -27.72 9.32
C SER A 494 -41.42 -27.61 10.55
N LYS A 495 -40.84 -27.54 11.76
CA LYS A 495 -41.62 -27.59 13.03
C LYS A 495 -42.11 -26.23 13.53
N GLU A 496 -41.57 -25.09 13.04
CA GLU A 496 -41.97 -23.77 13.51
C GLU A 496 -43.06 -23.05 12.71
N LYS A 497 -43.54 -23.63 11.60
CA LYS A 497 -44.71 -23.09 10.88
C LYS A 497 -46.06 -23.32 11.58
N ASN A 498 -46.07 -24.03 12.72
CA ASN A 498 -47.30 -24.39 13.45
C ASN A 498 -47.34 -23.86 14.91
N ARG A 499 -46.67 -22.75 15.20
CA ARG A 499 -46.86 -22.04 16.47
C ARG A 499 -47.23 -20.58 16.27
#